data_710a7116b63824c2eaa2ae0de92aa08d
#
_entry.id   710a7116b63824c2eaa2ae0de92aa08d
#
_cell.length_a   1.000
_cell.length_b   1.000
_cell.length_c   1.000
_cell.angle_alpha   90.00
_cell.angle_beta   90.00
_cell.angle_gamma   90.00
#
_symmetry.space_group_name_H-M   'P 1'
#
loop_
_entity.id
_entity.type
_entity.pdbx_description
1 polymer ?
#
loop_
_entity_poly.entity_id
_entity_poly.type
_entity_poly.pdbx_seq_one_letter_code
_entity_poly.pdbx_strand_id
1 'polypeptide(L)'
;GRGRGNGQGNTQYGLFATDGNLDAWERLWKACKEGVQTNAAYQKILGNHPDGTRNPDYEVLLAPDNLIDYMLVIFYGGNLDAPITSFGANRSANNWYGIRNRNGGEGFRYYVWDAEHTFLKINEDRTGPYPAGDEYTRSNPQWIWQQCLHNAEFRQRVADRVHKHFN
;
A
#
# COMPACT_ATOMS: atom_id res chain seq x y z
N GLY A 1 4.88 -2.06 -9.29
CA GLY A 1 3.97 -2.96 -10.01
C GLY A 1 2.67 -2.27 -10.35
N ARG A 2 2.05 -2.60 -11.45
CA ARG A 2 0.76 -2.09 -11.91
C ARG A 2 -0.25 -3.23 -11.89
N GLY A 3 -1.42 -3.03 -11.31
CA GLY A 3 -2.55 -3.92 -11.53
C GLY A 3 -3.26 -3.53 -12.84
N ARG A 4 -3.24 -4.35 -13.88
CA ARG A 4 -4.03 -4.17 -15.11
C ARG A 4 -4.87 -5.40 -15.41
N GLY A 5 -6.11 -5.14 -15.85
CA GLY A 5 -6.90 -6.12 -16.56
C GLY A 5 -6.40 -6.28 -17.99
N ASN A 6 -6.14 -7.51 -18.44
CA ASN A 6 -5.95 -7.79 -19.85
C ASN A 6 -7.31 -7.83 -20.54
N GLY A 7 -7.53 -7.00 -21.54
CA GLY A 7 -8.79 -6.83 -22.28
C GLY A 7 -9.19 -8.01 -23.17
N GLN A 8 -9.23 -9.20 -22.63
CA GLN A 8 -9.88 -10.36 -23.26
C GLN A 8 -10.64 -11.14 -22.20
N GLY A 9 -11.94 -10.95 -22.14
CA GLY A 9 -13.00 -11.88 -21.70
C GLY A 9 -12.91 -12.57 -20.33
N ASN A 10 -11.82 -12.49 -19.62
CA ASN A 10 -11.62 -12.95 -18.26
C ASN A 10 -10.48 -12.11 -17.66
N THR A 11 -10.81 -10.89 -17.21
CA THR A 11 -9.83 -9.95 -16.65
C THR A 11 -9.28 -10.47 -15.33
N GLN A 12 -8.23 -11.23 -15.41
CA GLN A 12 -7.43 -11.56 -14.25
C GLN A 12 -6.56 -10.34 -13.93
N TYR A 13 -7.03 -9.50 -13.01
CA TYR A 13 -6.22 -8.43 -12.45
C TYR A 13 -5.01 -9.05 -11.77
N GLY A 14 -3.82 -8.80 -12.28
CA GLY A 14 -2.59 -9.39 -11.82
C GLY A 14 -1.53 -8.34 -11.49
N LEU A 15 -0.62 -8.73 -10.61
CA LEU A 15 0.55 -7.94 -10.26
C LEU A 15 1.65 -8.15 -11.31
N PHE A 16 2.27 -7.07 -11.83
CA PHE A 16 3.41 -7.16 -12.73
C PHE A 16 4.38 -5.99 -12.53
N ALA A 17 5.65 -6.22 -12.84
CA ALA A 17 6.65 -5.17 -12.86
C ALA A 17 6.68 -4.50 -14.25
N THR A 18 6.60 -3.18 -14.29
CA THR A 18 6.79 -2.40 -15.53
C THR A 18 8.26 -2.15 -15.81
N ASP A 19 9.09 -2.17 -14.78
CA ASP A 19 10.55 -2.15 -14.83
C ASP A 19 11.10 -2.95 -13.65
N GLY A 20 12.22 -3.65 -13.85
CA GLY A 20 12.85 -4.50 -12.84
C GLY A 20 12.05 -5.78 -12.56
N ASN A 21 11.87 -6.11 -11.28
CA ASN A 21 11.19 -7.31 -10.84
C ASN A 21 10.30 -7.04 -9.61
N LEU A 22 9.61 -8.09 -9.14
CA LEU A 22 8.70 -8.01 -8.00
C LEU A 22 9.33 -8.49 -6.67
N ASP A 23 10.62 -8.83 -6.64
CA ASP A 23 11.25 -9.50 -5.49
C ASP A 23 11.13 -8.68 -4.19
N ALA A 24 11.40 -7.37 -4.26
CA ALA A 24 11.29 -6.50 -3.09
C ALA A 24 9.83 -6.30 -2.65
N TRP A 25 8.89 -6.28 -3.60
CA TRP A 25 7.46 -6.22 -3.29
C TRP A 25 7.00 -7.52 -2.61
N GLU A 26 7.46 -8.66 -3.07
CA GLU A 26 7.16 -9.95 -2.45
C GLU A 26 7.70 -10.02 -1.02
N ARG A 27 8.93 -9.51 -0.77
CA ARG A 27 9.48 -9.44 0.59
C ARG A 27 8.65 -8.54 1.51
N LEU A 28 8.20 -7.38 1.02
CA LEU A 28 7.31 -6.51 1.79
C LEU A 28 5.99 -7.21 2.12
N TRP A 29 5.36 -7.82 1.11
CA TRP A 29 4.10 -8.53 1.30
C TRP A 29 4.24 -9.68 2.29
N LYS A 30 5.28 -10.52 2.16
CA LYS A 30 5.57 -11.62 3.10
C LYS A 30 5.76 -11.12 4.54
N ALA A 31 6.55 -10.08 4.73
CA ALA A 31 6.77 -9.50 6.06
C ALA A 31 5.45 -8.99 6.67
N CYS A 32 4.60 -8.34 5.88
CA CYS A 32 3.27 -7.91 6.33
C CYS A 32 2.35 -9.10 6.62
N LYS A 33 2.44 -10.18 5.82
CA LYS A 33 1.65 -11.41 6.00
C LYS A 33 2.06 -12.19 7.26
N GLU A 34 3.33 -12.19 7.58
CA GLU A 34 3.88 -12.77 8.83
C GLU A 34 3.46 -11.94 10.05
N GLY A 35 3.24 -10.64 9.86
CA GLY A 35 2.73 -9.71 10.87
C GLY A 35 3.72 -8.61 11.25
N VAL A 36 3.21 -7.39 11.27
CA VAL A 36 3.98 -6.15 11.59
C VAL A 36 3.43 -5.44 12.83
N GLN A 37 2.70 -6.13 13.69
CA GLN A 37 2.08 -5.56 14.89
C GLN A 37 3.09 -5.16 15.97
N THR A 38 4.26 -5.80 16.02
CA THR A 38 5.34 -5.40 16.95
C THR A 38 6.22 -4.32 16.34
N ASN A 39 6.80 -3.43 17.17
CA ASN A 39 7.74 -2.43 16.67
C ASN A 39 8.97 -3.07 16.02
N ALA A 40 9.43 -4.22 16.51
CA ALA A 40 10.55 -4.92 15.90
C ALA A 40 10.25 -5.32 14.44
N ALA A 41 9.08 -5.90 14.17
CA ALA A 41 8.68 -6.32 12.83
C ALA A 41 8.38 -5.10 11.93
N TYR A 42 7.68 -4.09 12.46
CA TYR A 42 7.36 -2.88 11.74
C TYR A 42 8.61 -2.08 11.37
N GLN A 43 9.49 -1.82 12.32
CA GLN A 43 10.73 -1.07 12.09
C GLN A 43 11.67 -1.81 11.13
N LYS A 44 11.65 -3.15 11.12
CA LYS A 44 12.45 -3.95 10.18
C LYS A 44 12.08 -3.68 8.72
N ILE A 45 10.79 -3.55 8.37
CA ILE A 45 10.38 -3.22 6.99
C ILE A 45 10.71 -1.77 6.62
N LEU A 46 10.98 -0.91 7.61
CA LEU A 46 11.49 0.44 7.40
C LEU A 46 13.04 0.48 7.33
N GLY A 47 13.68 -0.66 7.50
CA GLY A 47 15.15 -0.77 7.52
C GLY A 47 15.79 -0.34 8.83
N ASN A 48 15.09 -0.46 9.96
CA ASN A 48 15.53 0.05 11.24
C ASN A 48 15.62 -1.04 12.31
N HIS A 49 16.37 -0.75 13.38
CA HIS A 49 16.27 -1.42 14.66
C HIS A 49 14.90 -1.15 15.32
N PRO A 50 14.50 -1.94 16.34
CA PRO A 50 13.22 -1.75 17.03
C PRO A 50 13.03 -0.38 17.68
N ASP A 51 14.08 0.34 17.97
CA ASP A 51 14.10 1.71 18.53
C ASP A 51 13.97 2.80 17.46
N GLY A 52 13.84 2.43 16.19
CA GLY A 52 13.72 3.35 15.05
C GLY A 52 15.04 3.83 14.46
N THR A 53 16.18 3.46 15.04
CA THR A 53 17.49 3.82 14.47
C THR A 53 17.80 2.98 13.22
N ARG A 54 18.45 3.59 12.21
CA ARG A 54 18.78 2.90 10.95
C ARG A 54 19.69 1.69 11.18
N ASN A 55 19.28 0.54 10.66
CA ASN A 55 20.12 -0.65 10.58
C ASN A 55 20.59 -0.85 9.12
N PRO A 56 21.91 -0.72 8.83
CA PRO A 56 22.42 -0.83 7.45
C PRO A 56 22.24 -2.23 6.84
N ASP A 57 22.10 -3.26 7.68
CA ASP A 57 21.90 -4.65 7.22
C ASP A 57 20.43 -4.94 6.85
N TYR A 58 19.50 -4.04 7.17
CA TYR A 58 18.09 -4.20 6.85
C TYR A 58 17.72 -3.41 5.59
N GLU A 59 17.03 -4.10 4.70
CA GLU A 59 16.47 -3.48 3.50
C GLU A 59 15.33 -2.52 3.87
N VAL A 60 15.30 -1.33 3.26
CA VAL A 60 14.16 -0.42 3.37
C VAL A 60 13.11 -0.85 2.35
N LEU A 61 12.00 -1.38 2.82
CA LEU A 61 10.92 -1.88 1.97
C LEU A 61 9.74 -0.92 1.86
N LEU A 62 9.46 -0.13 2.89
CA LEU A 62 8.29 0.74 2.96
C LEU A 62 8.68 2.19 3.27
N ALA A 63 8.07 3.14 2.54
CA ALA A 63 8.05 4.57 2.88
C ALA A 63 6.70 4.90 3.56
N PRO A 64 6.63 4.86 4.91
CA PRO A 64 5.35 4.87 5.61
C PRO A 64 4.56 6.17 5.44
N ASP A 65 5.22 7.33 5.44
CA ASP A 65 4.55 8.62 5.22
C ASP A 65 3.90 8.70 3.84
N ASN A 66 4.58 8.19 2.81
CA ASN A 66 3.99 8.16 1.48
C ASN A 66 2.83 7.18 1.38
N LEU A 67 2.91 6.00 2.02
CA LEU A 67 1.76 5.09 2.09
C LEU A 67 0.57 5.77 2.75
N ILE A 68 0.78 6.47 3.86
CA ILE A 68 -0.27 7.18 4.58
C ILE A 68 -0.89 8.26 3.69
N ASP A 69 -0.07 9.13 3.11
CA ASP A 69 -0.56 10.22 2.26
C ASP A 69 -1.31 9.69 1.04
N TYR A 70 -0.81 8.64 0.39
CA TYR A 70 -1.49 7.97 -0.71
C TYR A 70 -2.87 7.46 -0.29
N MET A 71 -2.97 6.76 0.85
CA MET A 71 -4.24 6.24 1.34
C MET A 71 -5.21 7.36 1.76
N LEU A 72 -4.71 8.45 2.37
CA LEU A 72 -5.54 9.62 2.69
C LEU A 72 -6.15 10.25 1.43
N VAL A 73 -5.40 10.35 0.34
CA VAL A 73 -5.93 10.84 -0.95
C VAL A 73 -7.03 9.91 -1.49
N ILE A 74 -6.82 8.59 -1.43
CA ILE A 74 -7.82 7.60 -1.87
C ILE A 74 -9.11 7.71 -1.05
N PHE A 75 -8.99 7.79 0.28
CA PHE A 75 -10.14 7.87 1.19
C PHE A 75 -10.90 9.20 1.05
N TYR A 76 -10.17 10.31 1.05
CA TYR A 76 -10.77 11.63 0.89
C TYR A 76 -11.50 11.80 -0.45
N GLY A 77 -10.91 11.28 -1.53
CA GLY A 77 -11.52 11.31 -2.86
C GLY A 77 -12.63 10.28 -3.05
N GLY A 78 -12.80 9.31 -2.15
CA GLY A 78 -13.74 8.21 -2.32
C GLY A 78 -13.48 7.43 -3.62
N ASN A 79 -12.21 7.18 -3.97
CA ASN A 79 -11.85 6.55 -5.24
C ASN A 79 -12.39 5.13 -5.33
N LEU A 80 -13.32 4.89 -6.27
CA LEU A 80 -14.00 3.61 -6.44
C LEU A 80 -13.13 2.52 -7.08
N ASP A 81 -12.00 2.91 -7.72
CA ASP A 81 -11.26 1.99 -8.58
C ASP A 81 -9.77 1.86 -8.24
N ALA A 82 -9.31 2.50 -7.15
CA ALA A 82 -7.92 2.41 -6.69
C ALA A 82 -7.82 2.41 -5.15
N PRO A 83 -6.83 1.74 -4.59
CA PRO A 83 -5.98 0.67 -5.16
C PRO A 83 -6.70 -0.68 -5.22
N ILE A 84 -7.94 -0.72 -4.76
CA ILE A 84 -8.87 -1.86 -4.79
C ILE A 84 -10.13 -1.41 -5.52
N THR A 85 -10.55 -2.17 -6.53
CA THR A 85 -11.72 -1.81 -7.33
C THR A 85 -13.04 -2.25 -6.71
N SER A 86 -13.99 -1.32 -6.60
CA SER A 86 -15.38 -1.62 -6.23
C SER A 86 -16.12 -2.39 -7.34
N PHE A 87 -15.70 -2.23 -8.59
CA PHE A 87 -16.25 -2.94 -9.74
C PHE A 87 -15.96 -4.45 -9.73
N GLY A 88 -14.97 -4.87 -8.93
CA GLY A 88 -14.67 -6.27 -8.62
C GLY A 88 -15.09 -6.68 -7.19
N ALA A 89 -16.14 -6.06 -6.64
CA ALA A 89 -16.62 -6.32 -5.28
C ALA A 89 -15.52 -6.18 -4.19
N ASN A 90 -14.58 -5.27 -4.39
CA ASN A 90 -13.43 -5.02 -3.52
C ASN A 90 -12.50 -6.24 -3.32
N ARG A 91 -12.42 -7.11 -4.32
CA ARG A 91 -11.60 -8.35 -4.28
C ARG A 91 -10.39 -8.31 -5.20
N SER A 92 -10.21 -7.23 -5.94
CA SER A 92 -9.14 -7.10 -6.92
C SER A 92 -8.40 -5.78 -6.77
N ALA A 93 -7.08 -5.84 -6.88
CA ALA A 93 -6.24 -4.65 -6.95
C ALA A 93 -6.37 -3.99 -8.33
N ASN A 94 -6.39 -2.67 -8.38
CA ASN A 94 -6.45 -1.90 -9.63
C ASN A 94 -5.84 -0.50 -9.45
N ASN A 95 -5.45 0.12 -10.55
CA ASN A 95 -5.09 1.54 -10.68
C ASN A 95 -4.12 2.07 -9.60
N TRP A 96 -3.00 1.38 -9.38
CA TRP A 96 -1.94 1.85 -8.51
C TRP A 96 -0.54 1.60 -9.09
N TYR A 97 0.39 2.46 -8.73
CA TYR A 97 1.82 2.28 -8.97
C TYR A 97 2.59 2.29 -7.67
N GLY A 98 3.56 1.35 -7.56
CA GLY A 98 4.57 1.36 -6.53
C GLY A 98 5.94 1.44 -7.16
N ILE A 99 6.75 2.41 -6.76
CA ILE A 99 8.11 2.63 -7.24
C ILE A 99 9.07 2.49 -6.06
N ARG A 100 10.15 1.77 -6.25
CA ARG A 100 11.26 1.66 -5.29
C ARG A 100 12.58 1.84 -6.00
N ASN A 101 13.45 2.70 -5.44
CA ASN A 101 14.81 2.83 -5.91
C ASN A 101 15.63 1.61 -5.47
N ARG A 102 16.12 0.83 -6.43
CA ARG A 102 16.91 -0.38 -6.17
C ARG A 102 18.29 -0.10 -5.58
N ASN A 103 18.85 1.08 -5.89
CA ASN A 103 20.18 1.51 -5.48
C ASN A 103 20.17 2.47 -4.27
N GLY A 104 18.98 2.84 -3.80
CA GLY A 104 18.80 3.80 -2.71
C GLY A 104 18.26 3.17 -1.44
N GLY A 105 18.37 3.90 -0.34
CA GLY A 105 17.83 3.52 0.97
C GLY A 105 16.35 3.85 1.13
N GLU A 106 15.57 3.94 0.04
CA GLU A 106 14.16 4.30 0.06
C GLU A 106 13.27 3.09 -0.17
N GLY A 107 12.18 2.98 0.62
CA GLY A 107 11.15 1.95 0.45
C GLY A 107 10.17 2.27 -0.68
N PHE A 108 9.22 1.37 -0.89
CA PHE A 108 8.16 1.59 -1.87
C PHE A 108 7.40 2.87 -1.59
N ARG A 109 7.21 3.67 -2.66
CA ARG A 109 6.35 4.85 -2.72
C ARG A 109 5.22 4.59 -3.69
N TYR A 110 4.02 5.04 -3.35
CA TYR A 110 2.81 4.81 -4.12
C TYR A 110 2.32 6.11 -4.75
N TYR A 111 1.71 5.97 -5.93
CA TYR A 111 1.24 7.09 -6.73
C TYR A 111 -0.17 6.83 -7.23
N VAL A 112 -0.99 7.88 -7.19
CA VAL A 112 -2.33 7.85 -7.75
C VAL A 112 -2.24 7.72 -9.27
N TRP A 113 -3.07 6.86 -9.82
CA TRP A 113 -3.17 6.61 -11.25
C TRP A 113 -4.63 6.36 -11.62
N ASP A 114 -5.06 6.90 -12.80
CA ASP A 114 -6.38 6.65 -13.39
C ASP A 114 -7.52 6.93 -12.38
N ALA A 115 -7.56 8.18 -11.88
CA ALA A 115 -8.36 8.57 -10.74
C ALA A 115 -9.73 9.19 -11.13
N GLU A 116 -10.26 8.88 -12.33
CA GLU A 116 -11.51 9.45 -12.81
C GLU A 116 -12.74 9.03 -11.99
N HIS A 117 -12.62 7.96 -11.21
CA HIS A 117 -13.68 7.49 -10.33
C HIS A 117 -13.59 8.06 -8.90
N THR A 118 -13.18 9.33 -8.76
CA THR A 118 -13.14 10.07 -7.48
C THR A 118 -14.27 11.10 -7.39
N PHE A 119 -14.67 11.43 -6.16
CA PHE A 119 -15.72 12.43 -5.86
C PHE A 119 -17.08 12.18 -6.51
N LEU A 120 -17.39 10.93 -6.84
CA LEU A 120 -18.67 10.57 -7.46
C LEU A 120 -19.82 10.48 -6.45
N LYS A 121 -19.51 10.20 -5.18
CA LYS A 121 -20.47 10.07 -4.09
C LYS A 121 -19.92 10.68 -2.82
N ILE A 122 -20.66 11.55 -2.19
CA ILE A 122 -20.24 12.28 -0.99
C ILE A 122 -20.05 11.37 0.25
N ASN A 123 -20.72 10.23 0.27
CA ASN A 123 -20.71 9.29 1.38
C ASN A 123 -20.01 7.96 1.02
N GLU A 124 -19.14 7.97 0.00
CA GLU A 124 -18.37 6.77 -0.36
C GLU A 124 -17.32 6.48 0.69
N ASP A 125 -17.41 5.31 1.32
CA ASP A 125 -16.41 4.82 2.26
C ASP A 125 -15.50 3.78 1.59
N ARG A 126 -14.21 4.12 1.48
CA ARG A 126 -13.17 3.27 0.91
C ARG A 126 -12.17 2.78 1.94
N THR A 127 -12.42 3.00 3.25
CA THR A 127 -11.46 2.65 4.31
C THR A 127 -11.29 1.15 4.51
N GLY A 128 -12.28 0.36 4.19
CA GLY A 128 -12.24 -1.10 4.34
C GLY A 128 -12.51 -1.57 5.78
N PRO A 129 -11.93 -2.68 6.24
CA PRO A 129 -10.93 -3.51 5.54
C PRO A 129 -11.48 -4.34 4.38
N TYR A 130 -10.62 -4.60 3.39
CA TYR A 130 -10.95 -5.45 2.25
C TYR A 130 -10.01 -6.65 2.18
N PRO A 131 -10.49 -7.84 1.72
CA PRO A 131 -9.67 -9.05 1.64
C PRO A 131 -8.71 -9.05 0.44
N ALA A 132 -8.86 -8.13 -0.51
CA ALA A 132 -7.95 -8.01 -1.64
C ALA A 132 -6.53 -7.78 -1.12
N GLY A 133 -5.60 -8.65 -1.52
CA GLY A 133 -4.21 -8.63 -1.06
C GLY A 133 -3.82 -9.75 -0.10
N ASP A 134 -4.78 -10.52 0.41
CA ASP A 134 -4.50 -11.75 1.17
C ASP A 134 -3.75 -12.79 0.33
N GLU A 135 -3.95 -12.76 -0.98
CA GLU A 135 -3.16 -13.47 -1.97
C GLU A 135 -2.14 -12.54 -2.60
N TYR A 136 -0.89 -12.99 -2.75
CA TYR A 136 0.20 -12.19 -3.31
C TYR A 136 -0.13 -11.58 -4.67
N THR A 137 -0.76 -12.35 -5.56
CA THR A 137 -1.15 -11.89 -6.91
C THR A 137 -2.14 -10.73 -6.92
N ARG A 138 -2.80 -10.47 -5.80
CA ARG A 138 -3.75 -9.38 -5.58
C ARG A 138 -3.25 -8.35 -4.58
N SER A 139 -1.98 -8.46 -4.15
CA SER A 139 -1.39 -7.54 -3.19
C SER A 139 -1.41 -6.10 -3.69
N ASN A 140 -1.61 -5.15 -2.78
CA ASN A 140 -1.83 -3.75 -3.10
C ASN A 140 -1.50 -2.85 -1.90
N PRO A 141 -1.35 -1.54 -2.09
CA PRO A 141 -1.01 -0.60 -1.00
C PRO A 141 -2.03 -0.57 0.14
N GLN A 142 -3.32 -0.70 -0.12
CA GLN A 142 -4.34 -0.67 0.93
C GLN A 142 -4.26 -1.90 1.82
N TRP A 143 -3.91 -3.06 1.26
CA TRP A 143 -3.68 -4.25 2.08
C TRP A 143 -2.44 -4.08 2.98
N ILE A 144 -1.34 -3.51 2.46
CA ILE A 144 -0.16 -3.17 3.29
C ILE A 144 -0.55 -2.19 4.41
N TRP A 145 -1.33 -1.15 4.09
CA TRP A 145 -1.89 -0.22 5.07
C TRP A 145 -2.67 -0.95 6.17
N GLN A 146 -3.59 -1.85 5.80
CA GLN A 146 -4.39 -2.62 6.74
C GLN A 146 -3.52 -3.44 7.70
N GLN A 147 -2.45 -4.08 7.20
CA GLN A 147 -1.51 -4.80 8.06
C GLN A 147 -0.76 -3.86 9.00
N CYS A 148 -0.28 -2.72 8.50
CA CYS A 148 0.43 -1.74 9.31
C CYS A 148 -0.46 -1.12 10.42
N LEU A 149 -1.77 -1.00 10.23
CA LEU A 149 -2.71 -0.52 11.26
C LEU A 149 -2.71 -1.37 12.53
N HIS A 150 -2.24 -2.60 12.50
CA HIS A 150 -2.07 -3.42 13.70
C HIS A 150 -0.92 -2.94 14.58
N ASN A 151 0.00 -2.11 14.07
CA ASN A 151 1.11 -1.51 14.82
C ASN A 151 0.71 -0.18 15.45
N ALA A 152 1.05 0.03 16.73
CA ALA A 152 0.69 1.24 17.46
C ALA A 152 1.43 2.50 16.96
N GLU A 153 2.72 2.36 16.63
CA GLU A 153 3.53 3.46 16.08
C GLU A 153 3.01 3.92 14.73
N PHE A 154 2.63 2.96 13.85
CA PHE A 154 2.02 3.32 12.57
C PHE A 154 0.71 4.08 12.75
N ARG A 155 -0.18 3.66 13.68
CA ARG A 155 -1.42 4.41 13.98
C ARG A 155 -1.16 5.82 14.48
N GLN A 156 -0.15 6.00 15.35
CA GLN A 156 0.25 7.35 15.79
C GLN A 156 0.71 8.19 14.60
N ARG A 157 1.54 7.62 13.72
CA ARG A 157 2.00 8.29 12.51
C ARG A 157 0.86 8.67 11.58
N VAL A 158 -0.17 7.83 11.46
CA VAL A 158 -1.40 8.15 10.72
C VAL A 158 -2.09 9.37 11.33
N ALA A 159 -2.26 9.41 12.66
CA ALA A 159 -2.89 10.54 13.34
C ALA A 159 -2.12 11.85 13.10
N ASP A 160 -0.77 11.81 13.18
CA ASP A 160 0.08 12.96 12.92
C ASP A 160 -0.04 13.46 11.46
N ARG A 161 -0.14 12.54 10.49
CA ARG A 161 -0.33 12.89 9.08
C ARG A 161 -1.73 13.47 8.82
N VAL A 162 -2.77 12.91 9.42
CA VAL A 162 -4.13 13.46 9.36
C VAL A 162 -4.15 14.87 9.93
N HIS A 163 -3.58 15.08 11.11
CA HIS A 163 -3.48 16.41 11.72
C HIS A 163 -2.75 17.39 10.81
N LYS A 164 -1.64 16.97 10.20
CA LYS A 164 -0.85 17.82 9.29
C LYS A 164 -1.63 18.28 8.06
N HIS A 165 -2.49 17.44 7.50
CA HIS A 165 -3.12 17.69 6.19
C HIS A 165 -4.55 18.23 6.28
N PHE A 166 -5.25 18.00 7.40
CA PHE A 166 -6.67 18.33 7.54
C PHE A 166 -6.98 19.34 8.67
N ASN A 167 -5.95 19.90 9.34
CA ASN A 167 -6.13 20.95 10.38
C ASN A 167 -5.38 22.24 10.02
#